data_2e0ff434b92b870792f3aacddb60a76b
#
_entry.id   2e0ff434b92b870792f3aacddb60a76b
#
_cell.length_a   1.000
_cell.length_b   1.000
_cell.length_c   1.000
_cell.angle_alpha   90.00
_cell.angle_beta   90.00
_cell.angle_gamma   90.00
#
_symmetry.space_group_name_H-M   'P 1'
#
loop_
_entity.id
_entity.type
_entity.pdbx_description
1 polymer ?
#
loop_
_entity_poly.entity_id
_entity_poly.type
_entity_poly.pdbx_seq_one_letter_code
_entity_poly.pdbx_strand_id
1 'polypeptide(L)'
;MNTLYITGAGVSAESGIPTFRGDDGFWTIGSQNYTPMEMATRAMYMQKPHEFLAWYYHRFATYRNHGPNKVHYWLADKNLITQNIDGLDGKAGNENYIAIHGRLDQMTLFHDQGDPVEIVTTPWDEVDESRLIESLLELFKIENEPKLYKSFKPFVLLFDEFYTDLYQIEEATKRMEQADKIIFMGTSFRVNITNMAMDIAMKNNIEVEVVDPDPYILPYAKVVYHRMTALEYINISN
;
A
#
# COMPACT_ATOMS: atom_id res chain seq x y z
N MET A 1 16.84 12.93 16.95
CA MET A 1 16.39 13.23 15.56
C MET A 1 15.26 12.28 15.24
N ASN A 2 14.07 12.80 14.97
CA ASN A 2 12.89 12.00 14.64
C ASN A 2 12.89 11.74 13.13
N THR A 3 13.29 10.54 12.71
CA THR A 3 13.30 10.15 11.29
C THR A 3 12.03 9.40 10.96
N LEU A 4 11.31 9.86 9.95
CA LEU A 4 10.15 9.18 9.37
C LEU A 4 10.57 8.49 8.07
N TYR A 5 10.23 7.21 7.94
CA TYR A 5 10.39 6.44 6.71
C TYR A 5 9.07 6.38 5.96
N ILE A 6 9.10 6.65 4.65
CA ILE A 6 7.94 6.49 3.75
C ILE A 6 8.33 5.50 2.67
N THR A 7 7.74 4.31 2.68
CA THR A 7 8.13 3.21 1.79
C THR A 7 7.14 2.97 0.67
N GLY A 8 7.62 2.44 -0.43
CA GLY A 8 6.83 1.97 -1.56
C GLY A 8 7.27 0.57 -2.01
N ALA A 9 6.79 0.10 -3.15
CA ALA A 9 6.96 -1.28 -3.61
C ALA A 9 8.44 -1.74 -3.75
N GLY A 10 9.37 -0.80 -3.90
CA GLY A 10 10.79 -1.11 -3.99
C GLY A 10 11.36 -1.83 -2.77
N VAL A 11 10.80 -1.62 -1.56
CA VAL A 11 11.26 -2.32 -0.35
C VAL A 11 10.82 -3.79 -0.32
N SER A 12 9.77 -4.16 -1.06
CA SER A 12 9.26 -5.53 -1.13
C SER A 12 9.86 -6.35 -2.30
N ALA A 13 10.68 -5.73 -3.15
CA ALA A 13 11.31 -6.41 -4.29
C ALA A 13 12.18 -7.60 -3.86
N GLU A 14 12.97 -7.46 -2.79
CA GLU A 14 13.79 -8.53 -2.21
C GLU A 14 12.95 -9.66 -1.57
N SER A 15 11.65 -9.44 -1.35
CA SER A 15 10.70 -10.47 -0.94
C SER A 15 10.09 -11.21 -2.15
N GLY A 16 10.50 -10.87 -3.38
CA GLY A 16 9.95 -11.44 -4.60
C GLY A 16 8.59 -10.83 -5.03
N ILE A 17 8.18 -9.71 -4.43
CA ILE A 17 7.00 -8.96 -4.84
C ILE A 17 7.44 -7.89 -5.84
N PRO A 18 6.97 -7.95 -7.11
CA PRO A 18 7.45 -7.04 -8.14
C PRO A 18 7.04 -5.59 -7.86
N THR A 19 7.89 -4.68 -8.27
CA THR A 19 7.62 -3.23 -8.19
C THR A 19 6.58 -2.80 -9.23
N PHE A 20 6.07 -1.57 -9.09
CA PHE A 20 5.13 -0.99 -10.07
C PHE A 20 5.78 -0.64 -11.42
N ARG A 21 7.11 -0.68 -11.52
CA ARG A 21 7.87 -0.39 -12.74
C ARG A 21 8.26 -1.71 -13.41
N GLY A 22 7.94 -1.84 -14.71
CA GLY A 22 8.34 -2.97 -15.55
C GLY A 22 7.16 -3.77 -16.11
N ASP A 23 7.44 -4.52 -17.18
CA ASP A 23 6.46 -5.32 -17.92
C ASP A 23 5.86 -6.46 -17.07
N ASP A 24 6.57 -6.91 -16.03
CA ASP A 24 6.15 -7.94 -15.08
C ASP A 24 5.68 -7.34 -13.74
N GLY A 25 5.37 -6.03 -13.68
CA GLY A 25 4.98 -5.34 -12.47
C GLY A 25 3.73 -5.93 -11.82
N PHE A 26 3.61 -5.78 -10.50
CA PHE A 26 2.47 -6.21 -9.67
C PHE A 26 1.09 -5.90 -10.29
N TRP A 27 1.02 -4.87 -11.12
CA TRP A 27 -0.19 -4.39 -11.76
C TRP A 27 -0.56 -5.10 -13.06
N THR A 28 0.34 -5.82 -13.72
CA THR A 28 0.08 -6.49 -15.00
C THR A 28 -0.58 -7.86 -14.82
N ILE A 29 -0.57 -8.41 -13.59
CA ILE A 29 -1.13 -9.73 -13.30
C ILE A 29 -2.66 -9.66 -13.25
N GLY A 30 -3.33 -10.40 -14.12
CA GLY A 30 -4.74 -10.79 -13.93
C GLY A 30 -5.81 -9.92 -14.59
N SER A 31 -5.45 -8.96 -15.45
CA SER A 31 -6.46 -8.31 -16.30
C SER A 31 -5.91 -8.11 -17.72
N GLN A 32 -6.57 -8.74 -18.70
CA GLN A 32 -6.25 -8.52 -20.12
C GLN A 32 -6.93 -7.26 -20.69
N ASN A 33 -7.96 -6.73 -20.00
CA ASN A 33 -8.87 -5.72 -20.53
C ASN A 33 -8.81 -4.38 -19.80
N TYR A 34 -8.18 -4.31 -18.62
CA TYR A 34 -8.17 -3.10 -17.78
C TYR A 34 -6.77 -2.82 -17.25
N THR A 35 -6.43 -1.53 -17.19
CA THR A 35 -5.25 -1.08 -16.47
C THR A 35 -5.47 -1.22 -14.95
N PRO A 36 -4.40 -1.29 -14.16
CA PRO A 36 -4.51 -1.29 -12.70
C PRO A 36 -5.27 -0.11 -12.13
N MET A 37 -5.13 1.07 -12.77
CA MET A 37 -5.82 2.28 -12.35
C MET A 37 -7.33 2.22 -12.62
N GLU A 38 -7.76 1.49 -13.64
CA GLU A 38 -9.18 1.24 -13.91
C GLU A 38 -9.73 0.14 -12.99
N MET A 39 -8.91 -0.92 -12.75
CA MET A 39 -9.32 -2.05 -11.94
C MET A 39 -9.45 -1.70 -10.46
N ALA A 40 -8.50 -0.96 -9.90
CA ALA A 40 -8.48 -0.60 -8.48
C ALA A 40 -9.32 0.66 -8.19
N THR A 41 -10.58 0.65 -8.60
CA THR A 41 -11.54 1.74 -8.38
C THR A 41 -12.81 1.27 -7.70
N ARG A 42 -13.47 2.16 -6.96
CA ARG A 42 -14.81 1.97 -6.40
C ARG A 42 -15.83 1.75 -7.52
N ALA A 43 -15.66 2.46 -8.63
CA ALA A 43 -16.50 2.30 -9.81
C ALA A 43 -16.42 0.87 -10.37
N MET A 44 -15.23 0.28 -10.48
CA MET A 44 -15.05 -1.12 -10.93
C MET A 44 -15.67 -2.10 -9.93
N TYR A 45 -15.44 -1.90 -8.63
CA TYR A 45 -16.04 -2.71 -7.58
C TYR A 45 -17.57 -2.72 -7.68
N MET A 46 -18.20 -1.56 -7.92
CA MET A 46 -19.66 -1.46 -8.07
C MET A 46 -20.18 -2.08 -9.36
N GLN A 47 -19.49 -1.90 -10.48
CA GLN A 47 -19.97 -2.33 -11.79
C GLN A 47 -19.65 -3.80 -12.08
N LYS A 48 -18.48 -4.27 -11.63
CA LYS A 48 -17.94 -5.60 -11.92
C LYS A 48 -17.24 -6.22 -10.70
N PRO A 49 -17.99 -6.45 -9.61
CA PRO A 49 -17.41 -6.93 -8.34
C PRO A 49 -16.67 -8.26 -8.52
N HIS A 50 -17.13 -9.15 -9.39
CA HIS A 50 -16.49 -10.43 -9.65
C HIS A 50 -15.10 -10.29 -10.29
N GLU A 51 -14.93 -9.38 -11.27
CA GLU A 51 -13.63 -9.10 -11.88
C GLU A 51 -12.70 -8.41 -10.88
N PHE A 52 -13.21 -7.42 -10.14
CA PHE A 52 -12.48 -6.70 -9.11
C PHE A 52 -11.97 -7.64 -8.01
N LEU A 53 -12.83 -8.48 -7.43
CA LEU A 53 -12.46 -9.41 -6.36
C LEU A 53 -11.49 -10.48 -6.83
N ALA A 54 -11.70 -11.04 -8.02
CA ALA A 54 -10.79 -12.03 -8.61
C ALA A 54 -9.39 -11.42 -8.83
N TRP A 55 -9.32 -10.16 -9.27
CA TRP A 55 -8.08 -9.43 -9.47
C TRP A 55 -7.29 -9.24 -8.16
N TYR A 56 -7.95 -8.91 -7.04
CA TYR A 56 -7.33 -8.84 -5.73
C TYR A 56 -6.96 -10.21 -5.17
N TYR A 57 -7.83 -11.21 -5.36
CA TYR A 57 -7.54 -12.58 -4.93
C TYR A 57 -6.29 -13.15 -5.60
N HIS A 58 -6.13 -12.98 -6.90
CA HIS A 58 -4.95 -13.46 -7.62
C HIS A 58 -3.65 -12.84 -7.07
N ARG A 59 -3.68 -11.59 -6.67
CA ARG A 59 -2.53 -10.94 -6.01
C ARG A 59 -2.25 -11.54 -4.64
N PHE A 60 -3.28 -11.72 -3.84
CA PHE A 60 -3.14 -12.39 -2.56
C PHE A 60 -2.57 -13.80 -2.75
N ALA A 61 -3.19 -14.63 -3.59
CA ALA A 61 -2.80 -16.02 -3.83
C ALA A 61 -1.36 -16.16 -4.34
N THR A 62 -0.91 -15.23 -5.21
CA THR A 62 0.45 -15.24 -5.75
C THR A 62 1.50 -14.95 -4.68
N TYR A 63 1.21 -14.02 -3.75
CA TYR A 63 2.22 -13.54 -2.80
C TYR A 63 1.98 -13.93 -1.34
N ARG A 64 0.89 -14.67 -1.02
CA ARG A 64 0.53 -15.05 0.36
C ARG A 64 1.63 -15.75 1.16
N ASN A 65 2.50 -16.50 0.46
CA ASN A 65 3.60 -17.24 1.07
C ASN A 65 4.92 -16.47 1.11
N HIS A 66 4.96 -15.23 0.59
CA HIS A 66 6.15 -14.39 0.64
C HIS A 66 6.30 -13.78 2.05
N GLY A 67 7.52 -13.77 2.54
CA GLY A 67 7.85 -13.25 3.87
C GLY A 67 8.56 -11.89 3.82
N PRO A 68 8.67 -11.23 4.98
CA PRO A 68 9.51 -10.05 5.12
C PRO A 68 10.96 -10.33 4.74
N ASN A 69 11.62 -9.34 4.15
CA ASN A 69 13.05 -9.37 3.87
C ASN A 69 13.82 -8.53 4.91
N LYS A 70 15.15 -8.44 4.76
CA LYS A 70 16.03 -7.70 5.69
C LYS A 70 15.63 -6.24 5.87
N VAL A 71 15.09 -5.59 4.83
CA VAL A 71 14.67 -4.18 4.91
C VAL A 71 13.47 -4.05 5.84
N HIS A 72 12.47 -4.93 5.75
CA HIS A 72 11.31 -4.92 6.64
C HIS A 72 11.71 -5.15 8.11
N TYR A 73 12.61 -6.12 8.37
CA TYR A 73 13.12 -6.34 9.74
C TYR A 73 13.92 -5.14 10.27
N TRP A 74 14.68 -4.46 9.41
CA TRP A 74 15.38 -3.24 9.79
C TRP A 74 14.43 -2.07 10.08
N LEU A 75 13.28 -2.04 9.39
CA LEU A 75 12.22 -1.04 9.60
C LEU A 75 11.28 -1.38 10.78
N ALA A 76 11.42 -2.55 11.42
CA ALA A 76 10.48 -3.03 12.42
C ALA A 76 10.34 -2.14 13.66
N ASP A 77 11.39 -1.39 14.03
CA ASP A 77 11.40 -0.45 15.16
C ASP A 77 11.37 1.03 14.73
N LYS A 78 11.16 1.32 13.45
CA LYS A 78 11.20 2.67 12.89
C LYS A 78 9.80 3.31 12.81
N ASN A 79 9.79 4.65 12.85
CA ASN A 79 8.59 5.42 12.51
C ASN A 79 8.33 5.31 11.01
N LEU A 80 7.28 4.59 10.63
CA LEU A 80 7.06 4.11 9.27
C LEU A 80 5.65 4.44 8.77
N ILE A 81 5.58 4.97 7.56
CA ILE A 81 4.38 5.00 6.73
C ILE A 81 4.66 4.18 5.48
N THR A 82 3.88 3.13 5.21
CA THR A 82 4.04 2.34 3.99
C THR A 82 2.90 2.56 3.01
N GLN A 83 3.23 2.62 1.72
CA GLN A 83 2.28 2.63 0.61
C GLN A 83 1.90 1.21 0.18
N ASN A 84 2.62 0.21 0.70
CA ASN A 84 2.43 -1.18 0.33
C ASN A 84 1.21 -1.78 1.05
N ILE A 85 0.49 -2.64 0.33
CA ILE A 85 -0.69 -3.35 0.84
C ILE A 85 -0.38 -4.82 1.18
N ASP A 86 0.88 -5.25 1.09
CA ASP A 86 1.34 -6.63 1.26
C ASP A 86 1.38 -7.11 2.72
N GLY A 87 1.35 -6.17 3.68
CA GLY A 87 1.37 -6.46 5.12
C GLY A 87 2.72 -6.95 5.65
N LEU A 88 3.80 -6.89 4.87
CA LEU A 88 5.11 -7.43 5.27
C LEU A 88 5.74 -6.66 6.43
N ASP A 89 5.49 -5.35 6.54
CA ASP A 89 5.97 -4.54 7.67
C ASP A 89 5.42 -5.04 9.01
N GLY A 90 4.13 -5.35 9.07
CA GLY A 90 3.51 -5.94 10.27
C GLY A 90 4.01 -7.36 10.55
N LYS A 91 4.20 -8.19 9.51
CA LYS A 91 4.79 -9.53 9.65
C LYS A 91 6.25 -9.48 10.12
N ALA A 92 6.97 -8.39 9.85
CA ALA A 92 8.34 -8.16 10.35
C ALA A 92 8.37 -7.68 11.81
N GLY A 93 7.23 -7.38 12.42
CA GLY A 93 7.11 -6.97 13.82
C GLY A 93 6.99 -5.47 14.04
N ASN A 94 6.78 -4.65 13.01
CA ASN A 94 6.45 -3.24 13.21
C ASN A 94 4.98 -3.12 13.64
N GLU A 95 4.74 -2.85 14.93
CA GLU A 95 3.41 -2.73 15.50
C GLU A 95 2.79 -1.33 15.31
N ASN A 96 3.63 -0.33 14.98
CA ASN A 96 3.22 1.07 14.93
C ASN A 96 3.31 1.70 13.52
N TYR A 97 3.49 0.88 12.48
CA TYR A 97 3.50 1.43 11.12
C TYR A 97 2.09 1.84 10.67
N ILE A 98 2.04 2.77 9.74
CA ILE A 98 0.81 3.17 9.08
C ILE A 98 0.78 2.58 7.67
N ALA A 99 -0.18 1.70 7.38
CA ALA A 99 -0.48 1.22 6.03
C ALA A 99 -1.44 2.21 5.36
N ILE A 100 -0.89 3.29 4.79
CA ILE A 100 -1.68 4.43 4.30
C ILE A 100 -2.61 4.10 3.12
N HIS A 101 -2.36 2.99 2.43
CA HIS A 101 -3.24 2.45 1.39
C HIS A 101 -4.00 1.20 1.84
N GLY A 102 -4.00 0.90 3.14
CA GLY A 102 -4.63 -0.30 3.69
C GLY A 102 -3.80 -1.56 3.51
N ARG A 103 -4.45 -2.71 3.65
CA ARG A 103 -3.80 -4.03 3.62
C ARG A 103 -4.67 -5.06 2.91
N LEU A 104 -4.08 -5.85 2.04
CA LEU A 104 -4.79 -6.86 1.25
C LEU A 104 -5.26 -8.06 2.08
N ASP A 105 -4.61 -8.35 3.22
CA ASP A 105 -5.04 -9.39 4.15
C ASP A 105 -6.22 -8.97 5.07
N GLN A 106 -6.78 -7.78 4.83
CA GLN A 106 -7.91 -7.24 5.57
C GLN A 106 -9.06 -6.83 4.64
N MET A 107 -10.26 -6.81 5.18
CA MET A 107 -11.46 -6.29 4.52
C MET A 107 -12.24 -5.38 5.45
N THR A 108 -13.07 -4.55 4.88
CA THR A 108 -13.98 -3.64 5.59
C THR A 108 -15.35 -3.62 4.92
N LEU A 109 -16.38 -3.21 5.65
CA LEU A 109 -17.66 -2.96 5.03
C LEU A 109 -17.54 -1.93 3.91
N PHE A 110 -18.24 -2.16 2.82
CA PHE A 110 -18.43 -1.15 1.79
C PHE A 110 -19.27 -0.01 2.36
N HIS A 111 -18.72 1.21 2.40
CA HIS A 111 -19.24 2.33 3.18
C HIS A 111 -19.11 3.65 2.41
N ASP A 112 -19.80 4.68 2.86
CA ASP A 112 -19.51 6.03 2.40
C ASP A 112 -18.19 6.52 3.00
N GLN A 113 -17.39 7.19 2.17
CA GLN A 113 -16.02 7.57 2.56
C GLN A 113 -16.04 8.54 3.73
N GLY A 114 -15.25 8.24 4.75
CA GLY A 114 -15.17 8.99 5.99
C GLY A 114 -15.97 8.39 7.14
N ASP A 115 -16.84 7.43 6.87
CA ASP A 115 -17.56 6.76 7.95
C ASP A 115 -16.64 5.78 8.71
N PRO A 116 -16.78 5.71 10.03
CA PRO A 116 -16.09 4.72 10.82
C PRO A 116 -16.68 3.33 10.57
N VAL A 117 -15.88 2.40 10.10
CA VAL A 117 -16.26 1.01 9.88
C VAL A 117 -15.21 0.07 10.46
N GLU A 118 -15.65 -1.14 10.81
CA GLU A 118 -14.76 -2.16 11.30
C GLU A 118 -13.86 -2.70 10.19
N ILE A 119 -12.60 -2.97 10.54
CA ILE A 119 -11.62 -3.65 9.71
C ILE A 119 -11.40 -5.03 10.30
N VAL A 120 -11.57 -6.07 9.49
CA VAL A 120 -11.41 -7.45 9.90
C VAL A 120 -10.43 -8.18 9.00
N THR A 121 -9.85 -9.27 9.47
CA THR A 121 -9.02 -10.14 8.63
C THR A 121 -9.87 -10.75 7.52
N THR A 122 -9.38 -10.72 6.29
CA THR A 122 -10.03 -11.39 5.17
C THR A 122 -9.72 -12.89 5.24
N PRO A 123 -10.71 -13.76 5.33
CA PRO A 123 -10.49 -15.22 5.38
C PRO A 123 -10.24 -15.78 3.97
N TRP A 124 -9.18 -15.34 3.32
CA TRP A 124 -8.82 -15.74 1.96
C TRP A 124 -8.61 -17.25 1.80
N ASP A 125 -8.23 -17.95 2.87
CA ASP A 125 -8.01 -19.39 2.87
C ASP A 125 -9.31 -20.19 2.80
N GLU A 126 -10.47 -19.55 3.01
CA GLU A 126 -11.80 -20.15 2.85
C GLU A 126 -12.31 -20.10 1.40
N VAL A 127 -11.57 -19.43 0.50
CA VAL A 127 -11.97 -19.30 -0.91
C VAL A 127 -11.80 -20.64 -1.63
N ASP A 128 -12.89 -21.14 -2.19
CA ASP A 128 -12.90 -22.34 -3.04
C ASP A 128 -12.47 -21.95 -4.47
N GLU A 129 -11.22 -22.25 -4.82
CA GLU A 129 -10.67 -21.95 -6.14
C GLU A 129 -11.38 -22.68 -7.29
N SER A 130 -12.07 -23.80 -7.01
CA SER A 130 -12.86 -24.52 -8.04
C SER A 130 -14.16 -23.78 -8.42
N ARG A 131 -14.65 -22.90 -7.53
CA ARG A 131 -15.79 -22.01 -7.71
C ARG A 131 -15.42 -20.56 -7.37
N LEU A 132 -14.27 -20.13 -7.86
CA LEU A 132 -13.61 -18.90 -7.43
C LEU A 132 -14.56 -17.69 -7.35
N ILE A 133 -15.26 -17.40 -8.42
CA ILE A 133 -16.15 -16.22 -8.50
C ILE A 133 -17.28 -16.29 -7.49
N GLU A 134 -17.95 -17.43 -7.42
CA GLU A 134 -19.06 -17.64 -6.49
C GLU A 134 -18.57 -17.52 -5.04
N SER A 135 -17.47 -18.19 -4.72
CA SER A 135 -16.86 -18.17 -3.40
C SER A 135 -16.43 -16.75 -2.96
N LEU A 136 -15.87 -15.96 -3.89
CA LEU A 136 -15.52 -14.57 -3.62
C LEU A 136 -16.76 -13.70 -3.37
N LEU A 137 -17.80 -13.83 -4.16
CA LEU A 137 -19.04 -13.08 -3.98
C LEU A 137 -19.72 -13.45 -2.65
N GLU A 138 -19.74 -14.74 -2.27
CA GLU A 138 -20.24 -15.22 -0.98
C GLU A 138 -19.42 -14.61 0.17
N LEU A 139 -18.08 -14.69 0.13
CA LEU A 139 -17.18 -14.17 1.14
C LEU A 139 -17.38 -12.66 1.37
N PHE A 140 -17.51 -11.89 0.31
CA PHE A 140 -17.70 -10.45 0.36
C PHE A 140 -19.16 -10.01 0.49
N LYS A 141 -20.10 -10.97 0.69
CA LYS A 141 -21.56 -10.77 0.86
C LYS A 141 -22.17 -9.96 -0.28
N ILE A 142 -21.92 -10.38 -1.51
CA ILE A 142 -22.45 -9.75 -2.72
C ILE A 142 -23.37 -10.73 -3.42
N GLU A 143 -24.68 -10.45 -3.44
CA GLU A 143 -25.68 -11.26 -4.12
C GLU A 143 -25.77 -10.89 -5.62
N ASN A 144 -26.13 -9.65 -5.91
CA ASN A 144 -26.27 -9.12 -7.28
C ASN A 144 -25.33 -7.94 -7.51
N GLU A 145 -25.24 -7.03 -6.54
CA GLU A 145 -24.43 -5.82 -6.52
C GLU A 145 -23.92 -5.53 -5.12
N PRO A 146 -22.76 -4.85 -4.97
CA PRO A 146 -22.30 -4.39 -3.67
C PRO A 146 -23.28 -3.39 -3.04
N LYS A 147 -23.58 -3.58 -1.76
CA LYS A 147 -24.50 -2.72 -0.99
C LYS A 147 -23.77 -2.07 0.17
N LEU A 148 -23.94 -0.76 0.32
CA LEU A 148 -23.41 0.00 1.46
C LEU A 148 -23.83 -0.66 2.78
N TYR A 149 -22.88 -0.76 3.70
CA TYR A 149 -23.01 -1.31 5.06
C TYR A 149 -23.52 -2.76 5.13
N LYS A 150 -23.46 -3.49 4.01
CA LYS A 150 -23.85 -4.91 3.93
C LYS A 150 -22.77 -5.77 3.28
N SER A 151 -22.26 -5.34 2.13
CA SER A 151 -21.18 -6.02 1.44
C SER A 151 -19.81 -5.61 2.01
N PHE A 152 -18.81 -6.47 1.83
CA PHE A 152 -17.42 -6.15 2.17
C PHE A 152 -16.63 -5.77 0.93
N LYS A 153 -15.53 -5.04 1.11
CA LYS A 153 -14.49 -4.82 0.11
C LYS A 153 -13.12 -5.10 0.72
N PRO A 154 -12.08 -5.44 -0.04
CA PRO A 154 -10.71 -5.44 0.45
C PRO A 154 -10.39 -4.09 1.11
N PHE A 155 -9.69 -4.12 2.24
CA PHE A 155 -9.27 -2.90 2.94
C PHE A 155 -8.07 -2.28 2.21
N VAL A 156 -8.35 -1.76 1.02
CA VAL A 156 -7.38 -1.07 0.18
C VAL A 156 -7.98 0.26 -0.27
N LEU A 157 -7.19 1.34 -0.18
CA LEU A 157 -7.56 2.65 -0.71
C LEU A 157 -7.56 2.59 -2.24
N LEU A 158 -8.71 2.87 -2.84
CA LEU A 158 -8.92 2.82 -4.28
C LEU A 158 -8.55 4.17 -4.93
N PHE A 159 -8.22 4.16 -6.23
CA PHE A 159 -7.75 5.37 -6.92
C PHE A 159 -8.78 6.51 -6.98
N ASP A 160 -10.06 6.18 -6.89
CA ASP A 160 -11.19 7.12 -6.82
C ASP A 160 -11.72 7.33 -5.39
N GLU A 161 -10.96 6.91 -4.37
CA GLU A 161 -11.23 7.18 -2.96
C GLU A 161 -10.29 8.25 -2.39
N PHE A 162 -10.71 8.86 -1.28
CA PHE A 162 -9.93 9.87 -0.55
C PHE A 162 -9.22 9.24 0.66
N TYR A 163 -8.10 9.83 1.07
CA TYR A 163 -7.50 9.54 2.36
C TYR A 163 -8.43 9.97 3.49
N THR A 164 -8.77 9.05 4.36
CA THR A 164 -9.62 9.28 5.55
C THR A 164 -8.94 8.71 6.78
N ASP A 165 -9.49 8.94 7.97
CA ASP A 165 -8.95 8.37 9.20
C ASP A 165 -9.07 6.84 9.29
N LEU A 166 -9.87 6.23 8.45
CA LEU A 166 -9.85 4.78 8.26
C LEU A 166 -8.45 4.30 7.81
N TYR A 167 -7.72 5.13 7.07
CA TYR A 167 -6.33 4.93 6.64
C TYR A 167 -5.33 5.73 7.48
N GLN A 168 -5.75 6.24 8.64
CA GLN A 168 -4.92 6.99 9.60
C GLN A 168 -4.25 8.24 9.02
N ILE A 169 -4.95 8.99 8.14
CA ILE A 169 -4.35 10.16 7.47
C ILE A 169 -3.99 11.28 8.44
N GLU A 170 -4.78 11.50 9.51
CA GLU A 170 -4.48 12.51 10.53
C GLU A 170 -3.18 12.17 11.28
N GLU A 171 -3.03 10.90 11.71
CA GLU A 171 -1.80 10.44 12.37
C GLU A 171 -0.60 10.45 11.40
N ALA A 172 -0.79 10.06 10.14
CA ALA A 172 0.26 10.13 9.12
C ALA A 172 0.74 11.58 8.91
N THR A 173 -0.19 12.53 8.79
CA THR A 173 0.11 13.96 8.65
C THR A 173 0.88 14.49 9.87
N LYS A 174 0.43 14.14 11.07
CA LYS A 174 1.12 14.52 12.31
C LYS A 174 2.55 13.96 12.38
N ARG A 175 2.78 12.70 11.98
CA ARG A 175 4.12 12.12 11.91
C ARG A 175 5.02 12.84 10.92
N MET A 176 4.48 13.23 9.75
CA MET A 176 5.20 14.03 8.76
C MET A 176 5.60 15.40 9.32
N GLU A 177 4.66 16.10 10.01
CA GLU A 177 4.91 17.42 10.59
C GLU A 177 5.92 17.41 11.74
N GLN A 178 5.99 16.31 12.48
CA GLN A 178 6.89 16.14 13.63
C GLN A 178 8.26 15.56 13.26
N ALA A 179 8.48 15.21 12.02
CA ALA A 179 9.74 14.64 11.57
C ALA A 179 10.82 15.72 11.46
N ASP A 180 12.04 15.40 11.91
CA ASP A 180 13.25 16.18 11.61
C ASP A 180 13.80 15.82 10.23
N LYS A 181 13.56 14.56 9.81
CA LYS A 181 13.99 13.99 8.53
C LYS A 181 12.94 13.03 7.98
N ILE A 182 12.71 13.08 6.67
CA ILE A 182 11.89 12.12 5.93
C ILE A 182 12.77 11.37 4.94
N ILE A 183 12.74 10.04 5.00
CA ILE A 183 13.46 9.16 4.06
C ILE A 183 12.43 8.38 3.25
N PHE A 184 12.39 8.65 1.95
CA PHE A 184 11.61 7.89 1.00
C PHE A 184 12.41 6.69 0.48
N MET A 185 11.86 5.47 0.57
CA MET A 185 12.53 4.25 0.12
C MET A 185 11.68 3.48 -0.90
N GLY A 186 12.23 3.25 -2.08
CA GLY A 186 11.60 2.41 -3.10
C GLY A 186 10.24 2.93 -3.58
N THR A 187 10.05 4.25 -3.66
CA THR A 187 8.81 4.89 -4.11
C THR A 187 8.97 5.61 -5.44
N SER A 188 7.93 5.55 -6.27
CA SER A 188 7.91 6.20 -7.58
C SER A 188 7.38 7.63 -7.58
N PHE A 189 6.94 8.16 -6.45
CA PHE A 189 6.31 9.48 -6.31
C PHE A 189 5.07 9.70 -7.21
N ARG A 190 4.31 8.64 -7.51
CA ARG A 190 3.13 8.72 -8.39
C ARG A 190 1.80 8.83 -7.66
N VAL A 191 1.81 8.88 -6.34
CA VAL A 191 0.62 8.91 -5.49
C VAL A 191 0.63 10.12 -4.55
N ASN A 192 -0.56 10.59 -4.18
CA ASN A 192 -0.72 11.85 -3.46
C ASN A 192 -0.01 11.90 -2.10
N ILE A 193 0.13 10.79 -1.39
CA ILE A 193 0.78 10.79 -0.07
C ILE A 193 2.23 11.28 -0.14
N THR A 194 2.95 10.97 -1.22
CA THR A 194 4.32 11.45 -1.41
C THR A 194 4.36 12.96 -1.67
N ASN A 195 3.37 13.50 -2.42
CA ASN A 195 3.26 14.94 -2.63
C ASN A 195 2.93 15.66 -1.33
N MET A 196 1.97 15.14 -0.53
CA MET A 196 1.63 15.69 0.79
C MET A 196 2.86 15.73 1.72
N ALA A 197 3.62 14.63 1.78
CA ALA A 197 4.83 14.57 2.60
C ALA A 197 5.89 15.57 2.13
N MET A 198 6.07 15.74 0.83
CA MET A 198 6.98 16.72 0.27
C MET A 198 6.53 18.16 0.57
N ASP A 199 5.24 18.48 0.42
CA ASP A 199 4.71 19.81 0.74
C ASP A 199 4.93 20.18 2.21
N ILE A 200 4.69 19.20 3.13
CA ILE A 200 4.96 19.36 4.56
C ILE A 200 6.46 19.55 4.81
N ALA A 201 7.30 18.72 4.19
CA ALA A 201 8.75 18.82 4.36
C ALA A 201 9.30 20.18 3.91
N MET A 202 8.82 20.68 2.78
CA MET A 202 9.21 21.99 2.26
C MET A 202 8.74 23.14 3.16
N LYS A 203 7.48 23.09 3.60
CA LYS A 203 6.90 24.11 4.49
C LYS A 203 7.64 24.20 5.83
N ASN A 204 8.03 23.06 6.39
CA ASN A 204 8.65 22.96 7.71
C ASN A 204 10.20 22.88 7.66
N ASN A 205 10.80 22.98 6.46
CA ASN A 205 12.24 22.86 6.23
C ASN A 205 12.84 21.54 6.79
N ILE A 206 12.09 20.43 6.59
CA ILE A 206 12.49 19.08 7.00
C ILE A 206 13.54 18.55 6.01
N GLU A 207 14.54 17.83 6.50
CA GLU A 207 15.52 17.14 5.64
C GLU A 207 14.84 15.99 4.88
N VAL A 208 15.15 15.87 3.57
CA VAL A 208 14.58 14.81 2.72
C VAL A 208 15.71 14.00 2.08
N GLU A 209 15.57 12.68 2.19
CA GLU A 209 16.41 11.72 1.47
C GLU A 209 15.53 10.80 0.61
N VAL A 210 16.06 10.40 -0.55
CA VAL A 210 15.40 9.44 -1.46
C VAL A 210 16.35 8.29 -1.74
N VAL A 211 15.91 7.08 -1.41
CA VAL A 211 16.64 5.83 -1.62
C VAL A 211 15.92 5.03 -2.70
N ASP A 212 16.47 5.00 -3.90
CA ASP A 212 15.94 4.25 -5.06
C ASP A 212 17.07 4.07 -6.08
N PRO A 213 17.21 2.92 -6.74
CA PRO A 213 18.23 2.72 -7.79
C PRO A 213 18.11 3.71 -8.94
N ASP A 214 16.85 4.08 -9.29
CA ASP A 214 16.53 5.09 -10.31
C ASP A 214 15.53 6.12 -9.76
N PRO A 215 16.01 7.04 -8.88
CA PRO A 215 15.14 7.94 -8.15
C PRO A 215 14.47 8.96 -9.09
N TYR A 216 13.18 9.20 -8.84
CA TYR A 216 12.50 10.35 -9.42
C TYR A 216 13.13 11.63 -8.88
N ILE A 217 13.59 12.50 -9.78
CA ILE A 217 14.22 13.77 -9.39
C ILE A 217 13.12 14.79 -9.09
N LEU A 218 13.03 15.14 -7.81
CA LEU A 218 12.06 16.10 -7.32
C LEU A 218 12.52 17.54 -7.65
N PRO A 219 11.60 18.47 -7.92
CA PRO A 219 11.95 19.86 -8.25
C PRO A 219 12.33 20.70 -7.01
N TYR A 220 13.09 20.11 -6.06
CA TYR A 220 13.48 20.72 -4.78
C TYR A 220 15.00 20.68 -4.60
N ALA A 221 15.58 21.79 -4.14
CA ALA A 221 17.04 21.96 -4.07
C ALA A 221 17.74 21.22 -2.94
N LYS A 222 16.98 20.74 -1.94
CA LYS A 222 17.54 20.17 -0.68
C LYS A 222 17.21 18.68 -0.51
N VAL A 223 17.18 17.91 -1.59
CA VAL A 223 16.95 16.47 -1.51
C VAL A 223 18.26 15.73 -1.71
N VAL A 224 18.59 14.83 -0.80
CA VAL A 224 19.73 13.92 -0.93
C VAL A 224 19.26 12.63 -1.61
N TYR A 225 19.94 12.24 -2.70
CA TYR A 225 19.60 11.06 -3.46
C TYR A 225 20.63 9.96 -3.26
N HIS A 226 20.18 8.80 -2.79
CA HIS A 226 20.95 7.57 -2.70
C HIS A 226 20.52 6.63 -3.84
N ARG A 227 21.32 6.57 -4.91
CA ARG A 227 21.07 5.74 -6.10
C ARG A 227 21.46 4.30 -5.82
N MET A 228 20.68 3.64 -4.97
CA MET A 228 20.89 2.27 -4.53
C MET A 228 19.59 1.64 -4.08
N THR A 229 19.56 0.31 -3.93
CA THR A 229 18.41 -0.40 -3.37
C THR A 229 18.25 -0.10 -1.87
N ALA A 230 17.05 -0.33 -1.34
CA ALA A 230 16.81 -0.23 0.09
C ALA A 230 17.73 -1.17 0.89
N LEU A 231 18.01 -2.37 0.36
CA LEU A 231 18.93 -3.34 0.98
C LEU A 231 20.37 -2.82 1.05
N GLU A 232 20.87 -2.22 -0.03
CA GLU A 232 22.21 -1.62 -0.03
C GLU A 232 22.29 -0.47 0.97
N TYR A 233 21.24 0.39 1.01
CA TYR A 233 21.18 1.52 1.95
C TYR A 233 21.26 1.08 3.41
N ILE A 234 20.47 0.10 3.84
CA ILE A 234 20.49 -0.37 5.23
C ILE A 234 21.83 -1.01 5.62
N ASN A 235 22.55 -1.60 4.67
CA ASN A 235 23.86 -2.22 4.93
C ASN A 235 24.97 -1.18 5.20
N ILE A 236 24.84 0.06 4.73
CA ILE A 236 25.80 1.14 4.96
C ILE A 236 25.37 2.09 6.09
N SER A 237 24.10 2.00 6.53
CA SER A 237 23.51 2.85 7.57
C SER A 237 23.58 2.25 8.98
N ASN A 238 24.23 1.09 9.11
CA ASN A 238 24.46 0.37 10.39
C ASN A 238 25.77 0.79 11.05
#